data_7daa4c2939c2ae48d047f2f58953c87b
#
_entry.id   7daa4c2939c2ae48d047f2f58953c87b
#
_cell.length_a   1.000
_cell.length_b   1.000
_cell.length_c   1.000
_cell.angle_alpha   90.00
_cell.angle_beta   90.00
_cell.angle_gamma   90.00
#
_symmetry.space_group_name_H-M   'P 1'
#
loop_
_entity.id
_entity.type
_entity.pdbx_description
1 polymer ?
#
loop_
_entity_poly.entity_id
_entity_poly.type
_entity_poly.pdbx_seq_one_letter_code
_entity_poly.pdbx_strand_id
1 'polypeptide(L)'
;HLINAELPELEPRIVEDQTKHLLEQLRDGHIDLAGLAVPTAQPGLIEIPLYTEDFVVVVPHDHKLAGRDDLTIDALRGLNLLLLDDGHCLRDQVVDLCRSADFTPDNRNTAVTRAASLATVTQCVSGGLGSTLIPLSAVAAECQRDSLAIAQFNPAVNASRTIGLVYRGSTSRTDEFATFGTLITRAYQDSIADVVKPATLAS
;
A
#
# COMPACT_ATOMS: atom_id res chain seq x y z
N HIS A 1 9.72 8.36 14.53
CA HIS A 1 10.84 8.14 15.43
C HIS A 1 12.18 8.47 14.75
N LEU A 2 12.46 7.90 13.56
CA LEU A 2 13.70 8.16 12.81
C LEU A 2 13.88 9.64 12.46
N ILE A 3 12.82 10.32 12.03
CA ILE A 3 12.87 11.76 11.71
C ILE A 3 13.33 12.57 12.91
N ASN A 4 12.73 12.37 14.08
CA ASN A 4 13.11 13.10 15.29
C ASN A 4 14.55 12.83 15.74
N ALA A 5 15.08 11.64 15.42
CA ALA A 5 16.44 11.26 15.79
C ALA A 5 17.50 11.85 14.83
N GLU A 6 17.21 11.86 13.53
CA GLU A 6 18.19 12.21 12.50
C GLU A 6 17.98 13.62 11.89
N LEU A 7 16.77 14.16 12.05
CA LEU A 7 16.41 15.53 11.60
C LEU A 7 15.69 16.29 12.72
N PRO A 8 16.34 16.52 13.87
CA PRO A 8 15.68 17.12 15.06
C PRO A 8 15.14 18.52 14.84
N GLU A 9 15.67 19.25 13.87
CA GLU A 9 15.20 20.61 13.52
C GLU A 9 14.00 20.59 12.57
N LEU A 10 13.59 19.42 12.07
CA LEU A 10 12.47 19.27 11.15
C LEU A 10 11.16 19.13 11.94
N GLU A 11 10.25 20.05 11.74
CA GLU A 11 8.87 19.97 12.25
C GLU A 11 7.93 19.52 11.12
N PRO A 12 7.73 18.20 10.90
CA PRO A 12 6.92 17.71 9.79
C PRO A 12 5.43 17.92 10.09
N ARG A 13 4.73 18.55 9.16
CA ARG A 13 3.27 18.54 9.11
C ARG A 13 2.81 17.47 8.13
N ILE A 14 2.15 16.44 8.63
CA ILE A 14 1.65 15.31 7.83
C ILE A 14 0.19 15.56 7.47
N VAL A 15 -0.12 15.38 6.19
CA VAL A 15 -1.47 15.44 5.63
C VAL A 15 -1.72 14.15 4.87
N GLU A 16 -2.86 13.52 5.09
CA GLU A 16 -3.33 12.37 4.30
C GLU A 16 -4.52 12.82 3.46
N ASP A 17 -4.45 12.56 2.14
CA ASP A 17 -5.50 12.90 1.20
C ASP A 17 -5.40 11.98 -0.04
N GLN A 18 -6.38 12.07 -0.93
CA GLN A 18 -6.36 11.37 -2.21
C GLN A 18 -5.21 11.88 -3.09
N THR A 19 -4.62 11.00 -3.89
CA THR A 19 -3.46 11.32 -4.75
C THR A 19 -3.68 12.57 -5.61
N LYS A 20 -4.87 12.72 -6.19
CA LYS A 20 -5.22 13.88 -7.01
C LYS A 20 -5.07 15.19 -6.22
N HIS A 21 -5.63 15.24 -5.02
CA HIS A 21 -5.59 16.44 -4.16
C HIS A 21 -4.17 16.72 -3.67
N LEU A 22 -3.40 15.68 -3.33
CA LEU A 22 -1.98 15.86 -2.95
C LEU A 22 -1.15 16.44 -4.09
N LEU A 23 -1.39 15.99 -5.34
CA LEU A 23 -0.71 16.53 -6.52
C LEU A 23 -1.11 17.99 -6.81
N GLU A 24 -2.38 18.36 -6.59
CA GLU A 24 -2.84 19.74 -6.66
C GLU A 24 -2.17 20.59 -5.57
N GLN A 25 -2.17 20.15 -4.32
CA GLN A 25 -1.53 20.83 -3.19
C GLN A 25 -0.01 21.00 -3.40
N LEU A 26 0.67 20.01 -4.01
CA LEU A 26 2.08 20.14 -4.40
C LEU A 26 2.29 21.26 -5.41
N ARG A 27 1.48 21.34 -6.47
CA ARG A 27 1.59 22.37 -7.50
C ARG A 27 1.35 23.77 -6.93
N ASP A 28 0.34 23.89 -6.06
CA ASP A 28 -0.06 25.16 -5.45
C ASP A 28 0.88 25.59 -4.31
N GLY A 29 1.81 24.72 -3.91
CA GLY A 29 2.77 25.03 -2.85
C GLY A 29 2.23 24.90 -1.43
N HIS A 30 1.09 24.26 -1.25
CA HIS A 30 0.49 24.01 0.06
C HIS A 30 1.20 22.90 0.83
N ILE A 31 1.81 21.94 0.11
CA ILE A 31 2.74 20.95 0.65
C ILE A 31 4.04 20.97 -0.14
N ASP A 32 5.13 20.56 0.47
CA ASP A 32 6.46 20.57 -0.12
C ASP A 32 6.80 19.24 -0.79
N LEU A 33 6.32 18.15 -0.22
CA LEU A 33 6.70 16.78 -0.54
C LEU A 33 5.48 15.86 -0.39
N ALA A 34 5.33 14.88 -1.27
CA ALA A 34 4.32 13.82 -1.14
C ALA A 34 4.96 12.44 -1.29
N GLY A 35 4.58 11.48 -0.42
CA GLY A 35 4.87 10.06 -0.58
C GLY A 35 3.73 9.40 -1.36
N LEU A 36 3.99 8.93 -2.57
CA LEU A 36 2.98 8.40 -3.49
C LEU A 36 3.47 7.14 -4.20
N ALA A 37 2.54 6.38 -4.76
CA ALA A 37 2.89 5.38 -5.77
C ALA A 37 3.32 6.09 -7.06
N VAL A 38 4.46 5.70 -7.61
CA VAL A 38 5.06 6.27 -8.83
C VAL A 38 5.13 5.21 -9.93
N PRO A 39 5.12 5.62 -11.21
CA PRO A 39 5.14 7.00 -11.71
C PRO A 39 3.75 7.67 -11.67
N THR A 40 3.72 8.96 -11.36
CA THR A 40 2.51 9.78 -11.49
C THR A 40 2.43 10.46 -12.85
N ALA A 41 3.56 10.56 -13.56
CA ALA A 41 3.74 11.17 -14.87
C ALA A 41 3.19 12.62 -14.94
N GLN A 42 3.43 13.41 -13.90
CA GLN A 42 2.90 14.78 -13.79
C GLN A 42 3.93 15.83 -14.22
N PRO A 43 3.61 16.68 -15.21
CA PRO A 43 4.53 17.74 -15.65
C PRO A 43 4.92 18.69 -14.50
N GLY A 44 6.21 19.06 -14.47
CA GLY A 44 6.75 20.00 -13.48
C GLY A 44 7.00 19.43 -12.10
N LEU A 45 6.67 18.15 -11.88
CA LEU A 45 7.01 17.43 -10.67
C LEU A 45 8.21 16.50 -10.91
N ILE A 46 9.03 16.35 -9.89
CA ILE A 46 10.16 15.41 -9.85
C ILE A 46 9.76 14.24 -8.98
N GLU A 47 10.11 13.05 -9.40
CA GLU A 47 9.83 11.80 -8.69
C GLU A 47 11.14 11.11 -8.33
N ILE A 48 11.28 10.71 -7.06
CA ILE A 48 12.39 9.89 -6.56
C ILE A 48 11.80 8.54 -6.14
N PRO A 49 11.97 7.46 -6.91
CA PRO A 49 11.59 6.13 -6.47
C PRO A 49 12.38 5.74 -5.21
N LEU A 50 11.70 5.19 -4.20
CA LEU A 50 12.32 4.79 -2.94
C LEU A 50 12.45 3.27 -2.80
N TYR A 51 11.32 2.57 -2.94
CA TYR A 51 11.27 1.12 -2.81
C TYR A 51 10.08 0.55 -3.58
N THR A 52 10.18 -0.73 -3.89
CA THR A 52 9.05 -1.52 -4.42
C THR A 52 8.54 -2.41 -3.31
N GLU A 53 7.23 -2.49 -3.15
CA GLU A 53 6.56 -3.36 -2.20
C GLU A 53 5.51 -4.22 -2.87
N ASP A 54 5.40 -5.47 -2.41
CA ASP A 54 4.43 -6.42 -2.92
C ASP A 54 3.05 -6.19 -2.29
N PHE A 55 2.00 -6.59 -3.02
CA PHE A 55 0.68 -6.77 -2.46
C PHE A 55 0.56 -8.15 -1.82
N VAL A 56 -0.20 -8.21 -0.74
CA VAL A 56 -0.63 -9.45 -0.12
C VAL A 56 -2.15 -9.52 -0.08
N VAL A 57 -2.68 -10.73 -0.12
CA VAL A 57 -4.12 -10.97 0.03
C VAL A 57 -4.42 -11.20 1.50
N VAL A 58 -5.34 -10.41 2.06
CA VAL A 58 -5.85 -10.61 3.43
C VAL A 58 -7.16 -11.37 3.36
N VAL A 59 -7.24 -12.43 4.13
CA VAL A 59 -8.38 -13.36 4.19
C VAL A 59 -8.75 -13.65 5.66
N PRO A 60 -9.95 -14.15 5.95
CA PRO A 60 -10.23 -14.76 7.25
C PRO A 60 -9.25 -15.90 7.55
N HIS A 61 -8.91 -16.11 8.81
CA HIS A 61 -7.90 -17.09 9.24
C HIS A 61 -8.22 -18.54 8.82
N ASP A 62 -9.49 -18.89 8.69
CA ASP A 62 -9.99 -20.20 8.27
C ASP A 62 -10.17 -20.34 6.75
N HIS A 63 -9.84 -19.32 5.99
CA HIS A 63 -9.96 -19.34 4.54
C HIS A 63 -8.92 -20.27 3.90
N LYS A 64 -9.29 -20.97 2.81
CA LYS A 64 -8.43 -21.94 2.09
C LYS A 64 -7.10 -21.37 1.58
N LEU A 65 -6.98 -20.05 1.47
CA LEU A 65 -5.75 -19.36 1.04
C LEU A 65 -4.88 -18.91 2.21
N ALA A 66 -5.33 -19.05 3.47
CA ALA A 66 -4.57 -18.61 4.63
C ALA A 66 -3.17 -19.24 4.67
N GLY A 67 -2.14 -18.42 4.81
CA GLY A 67 -0.74 -18.85 4.92
C GLY A 67 -0.09 -19.34 3.62
N ARG A 68 -0.77 -19.26 2.48
CA ARG A 68 -0.16 -19.62 1.18
C ARG A 68 0.79 -18.53 0.70
N ASP A 69 1.85 -18.94 -0.03
CA ASP A 69 2.90 -18.07 -0.59
C ASP A 69 3.15 -18.31 -2.10
N ASP A 70 2.20 -19.00 -2.74
CA ASP A 70 2.29 -19.46 -4.13
C ASP A 70 1.12 -18.97 -5.01
N LEU A 71 0.43 -17.90 -4.61
CA LEU A 71 -0.75 -17.44 -5.34
C LEU A 71 -0.40 -16.98 -6.75
N THR A 72 -1.24 -17.33 -7.71
CA THR A 72 -1.28 -16.68 -9.02
C THR A 72 -2.33 -15.58 -9.02
N ILE A 73 -2.27 -14.67 -10.00
CA ILE A 73 -3.28 -13.62 -10.16
C ILE A 73 -4.69 -14.21 -10.32
N ASP A 74 -4.82 -15.36 -10.96
CA ASP A 74 -6.11 -16.03 -11.14
C ASP A 74 -6.78 -16.45 -9.82
N ALA A 75 -6.02 -16.60 -8.72
CA ALA A 75 -6.59 -16.86 -7.41
C ALA A 75 -7.55 -15.77 -6.95
N LEU A 76 -7.38 -14.54 -7.44
CA LEU A 76 -8.26 -13.40 -7.12
C LEU A 76 -9.66 -13.53 -7.70
N ARG A 77 -9.85 -14.28 -8.80
CA ARG A 77 -11.17 -14.47 -9.44
C ARG A 77 -12.18 -15.14 -8.52
N GLY A 78 -11.72 -15.96 -7.60
CA GLY A 78 -12.57 -16.67 -6.65
C GLY A 78 -12.86 -15.93 -5.37
N LEU A 79 -12.41 -14.68 -5.23
CA LEU A 79 -12.52 -13.89 -4.01
C LEU A 79 -13.63 -12.86 -4.12
N ASN A 80 -14.35 -12.66 -3.02
CA ASN A 80 -15.20 -11.49 -2.83
C ASN A 80 -14.31 -10.32 -2.36
N LEU A 81 -13.79 -9.53 -3.32
CA LEU A 81 -12.84 -8.47 -3.03
C LEU A 81 -13.54 -7.23 -2.46
N LEU A 82 -13.14 -6.86 -1.24
CA LEU A 82 -13.49 -5.61 -0.59
C LEU A 82 -12.46 -4.55 -0.98
N LEU A 83 -12.92 -3.43 -1.50
CA LEU A 83 -12.07 -2.36 -2.02
C LEU A 83 -12.31 -1.05 -1.25
N LEU A 84 -11.32 -0.19 -1.27
CA LEU A 84 -11.47 1.20 -0.84
C LEU A 84 -12.42 1.96 -1.78
N ASP A 85 -12.89 3.12 -1.33
CA ASP A 85 -13.71 4.04 -2.13
C ASP A 85 -12.96 4.54 -3.37
N ASP A 86 -13.71 5.04 -4.35
CA ASP A 86 -13.18 5.69 -5.54
C ASP A 86 -12.25 6.87 -5.15
N GLY A 87 -11.14 7.02 -5.89
CA GLY A 87 -10.14 8.07 -5.68
C GLY A 87 -8.97 7.66 -4.79
N HIS A 88 -9.00 6.50 -4.16
CA HIS A 88 -7.83 5.93 -3.51
C HIS A 88 -6.95 5.19 -4.53
N CYS A 89 -5.69 5.61 -4.68
CA CYS A 89 -4.75 4.99 -5.63
C CYS A 89 -4.57 3.49 -5.39
N LEU A 90 -4.64 3.04 -4.14
CA LEU A 90 -4.56 1.61 -3.79
C LEU A 90 -5.70 0.81 -4.44
N ARG A 91 -6.93 1.36 -4.45
CA ARG A 91 -8.06 0.73 -5.13
C ARG A 91 -7.81 0.56 -6.62
N ASP A 92 -7.34 1.63 -7.28
CA ASP A 92 -7.07 1.59 -8.71
C ASP A 92 -5.99 0.57 -9.06
N GLN A 93 -4.94 0.48 -8.24
CA GLN A 93 -3.88 -0.52 -8.38
C GLN A 93 -4.40 -1.96 -8.25
N VAL A 94 -5.28 -2.22 -7.27
CA VAL A 94 -5.91 -3.54 -7.11
C VAL A 94 -6.81 -3.88 -8.29
N VAL A 95 -7.58 -2.93 -8.80
CA VAL A 95 -8.42 -3.11 -10.00
C VAL A 95 -7.55 -3.38 -11.23
N ASP A 96 -6.44 -2.67 -11.40
CA ASP A 96 -5.52 -2.87 -12.53
C ASP A 96 -4.82 -4.24 -12.44
N LEU A 97 -4.46 -4.68 -11.22
CA LEU A 97 -3.95 -6.03 -11.01
C LEU A 97 -4.99 -7.09 -11.42
N CYS A 98 -6.26 -6.92 -11.05
CA CYS A 98 -7.33 -7.81 -11.48
C CYS A 98 -7.52 -7.81 -13.01
N ARG A 99 -7.44 -6.63 -13.63
CA ARG A 99 -7.53 -6.50 -15.09
C ARG A 99 -6.39 -7.22 -15.83
N SER A 100 -5.19 -7.28 -15.24
CA SER A 100 -4.07 -8.04 -15.82
C SER A 100 -4.33 -9.55 -15.90
N ALA A 101 -5.31 -10.05 -15.15
CA ALA A 101 -5.83 -11.42 -15.22
C ALA A 101 -7.16 -11.51 -15.98
N ASP A 102 -7.46 -10.56 -16.85
CA ASP A 102 -8.69 -10.50 -17.65
C ASP A 102 -9.98 -10.60 -16.83
N PHE A 103 -10.02 -10.01 -15.64
CA PHE A 103 -11.26 -9.88 -14.89
C PHE A 103 -11.35 -8.52 -14.19
N THR A 104 -12.59 -8.13 -13.89
CA THR A 104 -12.88 -6.97 -13.05
C THR A 104 -13.55 -7.47 -11.78
N PRO A 105 -13.13 -7.00 -10.59
CA PRO A 105 -13.83 -7.36 -9.35
C PRO A 105 -15.32 -7.08 -9.50
N ASP A 106 -16.16 -8.08 -9.19
CA ASP A 106 -17.61 -7.96 -9.38
C ASP A 106 -18.18 -6.98 -8.36
N ASN A 107 -18.62 -5.83 -8.85
CA ASN A 107 -19.26 -4.79 -8.05
C ASN A 107 -20.69 -5.16 -7.59
N ARG A 108 -21.19 -6.38 -7.84
CA ARG A 108 -22.57 -6.75 -7.50
C ARG A 108 -22.84 -6.85 -6.01
N ASN A 109 -21.79 -7.01 -5.19
CA ASN A 109 -21.86 -6.97 -3.74
C ASN A 109 -21.50 -5.59 -3.15
N THR A 110 -21.55 -4.54 -3.94
CA THR A 110 -21.05 -3.18 -3.63
C THR A 110 -21.77 -2.46 -2.47
N ALA A 111 -22.84 -2.99 -1.94
CA ALA A 111 -23.51 -2.36 -0.79
C ALA A 111 -22.67 -2.41 0.52
N VAL A 112 -21.64 -3.26 0.57
CA VAL A 112 -20.82 -3.47 1.79
C VAL A 112 -19.35 -3.04 1.59
N THR A 113 -18.94 -2.69 0.36
CA THR A 113 -17.52 -2.65 -0.02
C THR A 113 -16.95 -1.26 -0.26
N ARG A 114 -17.62 -0.22 0.16
CA ARG A 114 -17.08 1.15 0.14
C ARG A 114 -16.62 1.53 1.53
N ALA A 115 -15.32 1.58 1.72
CA ALA A 115 -14.70 2.01 2.96
C ALA A 115 -13.66 3.10 2.68
N ALA A 116 -13.70 4.14 3.47
CA ALA A 116 -12.77 5.26 3.35
C ALA A 116 -11.38 4.95 3.93
N SER A 117 -11.22 3.82 4.66
CA SER A 117 -9.95 3.47 5.28
C SER A 117 -9.64 1.99 5.16
N LEU A 118 -8.35 1.68 5.12
CA LEU A 118 -7.86 0.30 5.08
C LEU A 118 -8.22 -0.47 6.36
N ALA A 119 -8.17 0.20 7.52
CA ALA A 119 -8.61 -0.37 8.79
C ALA A 119 -10.06 -0.85 8.76
N THR A 120 -10.98 -0.10 8.14
CA THR A 120 -12.37 -0.53 7.98
C THR A 120 -12.48 -1.75 7.07
N VAL A 121 -11.74 -1.78 5.96
CA VAL A 121 -11.73 -2.92 5.04
C VAL A 121 -11.26 -4.19 5.76
N THR A 122 -10.15 -4.13 6.49
CA THR A 122 -9.61 -5.27 7.24
C THR A 122 -10.53 -5.74 8.36
N GLN A 123 -11.28 -4.83 9.00
CA GLN A 123 -12.36 -5.18 9.93
C GLN A 123 -13.47 -6.01 9.25
N CYS A 124 -13.88 -5.60 8.06
CA CYS A 124 -14.88 -6.34 7.27
C CYS A 124 -14.38 -7.74 6.89
N VAL A 125 -13.09 -7.86 6.53
CA VAL A 125 -12.46 -9.17 6.28
C VAL A 125 -12.47 -10.03 7.54
N SER A 126 -12.09 -9.45 8.69
CA SER A 126 -12.13 -10.12 10.01
C SER A 126 -13.54 -10.61 10.37
N GLY A 127 -14.57 -9.89 9.93
CA GLY A 127 -15.98 -10.27 10.07
C GLY A 127 -16.48 -11.28 9.02
N GLY A 128 -15.61 -11.80 8.16
CA GLY A 128 -15.97 -12.81 7.14
C GLY A 128 -16.72 -12.25 5.92
N LEU A 129 -16.71 -10.93 5.71
CA LEU A 129 -17.47 -10.31 4.60
C LEU A 129 -16.77 -10.47 3.24
N GLY A 130 -15.51 -10.89 3.22
CA GLY A 130 -14.75 -11.07 1.98
C GLY A 130 -13.25 -11.11 2.22
N SER A 131 -12.50 -10.67 1.23
CA SER A 131 -11.04 -10.61 1.22
C SER A 131 -10.58 -9.27 0.64
N THR A 132 -9.35 -8.86 0.89
CA THR A 132 -8.81 -7.63 0.30
C THR A 132 -7.35 -7.80 -0.08
N LEU A 133 -6.82 -6.84 -0.85
CA LEU A 133 -5.38 -6.72 -1.09
C LEU A 133 -4.88 -5.47 -0.37
N ILE A 134 -3.75 -5.64 0.31
CA ILE A 134 -3.04 -4.54 0.97
C ILE A 134 -1.55 -4.59 0.59
N PRO A 135 -0.84 -3.46 0.67
CA PRO A 135 0.61 -3.47 0.54
C PRO A 135 1.26 -4.15 1.75
N LEU A 136 2.39 -4.80 1.53
CA LEU A 136 3.13 -5.53 2.56
C LEU A 136 3.43 -4.65 3.79
N SER A 137 3.77 -3.38 3.57
CA SER A 137 4.03 -2.41 4.64
C SER A 137 2.85 -2.18 5.59
N ALA A 138 1.61 -2.42 5.15
CA ALA A 138 0.41 -2.24 5.96
C ALA A 138 0.10 -3.45 6.85
N VAL A 139 0.70 -4.61 6.60
CA VAL A 139 0.39 -5.87 7.33
C VAL A 139 0.60 -5.72 8.83
N ALA A 140 1.74 -5.14 9.23
CA ALA A 140 2.08 -4.98 10.64
C ALA A 140 1.09 -4.10 11.41
N ALA A 141 0.46 -3.12 10.74
CA ALA A 141 -0.53 -2.23 11.35
C ALA A 141 -1.94 -2.80 11.30
N GLU A 142 -2.33 -3.42 10.18
CA GLU A 142 -3.71 -3.74 9.86
C GLU A 142 -4.10 -5.20 10.13
N CYS A 143 -3.13 -6.12 10.20
CA CYS A 143 -3.38 -7.55 10.30
C CYS A 143 -2.96 -8.16 11.65
N GLN A 144 -3.00 -7.39 12.74
CA GLN A 144 -2.60 -7.89 14.08
C GLN A 144 -3.65 -8.80 14.77
N ARG A 145 -4.76 -9.10 14.10
CA ARG A 145 -5.82 -9.91 14.68
C ARG A 145 -5.68 -11.38 14.29
N ASP A 146 -5.87 -12.27 15.27
CA ASP A 146 -5.86 -13.73 15.06
C ASP A 146 -6.94 -14.22 14.08
N SER A 147 -7.97 -13.40 13.83
CA SER A 147 -9.05 -13.69 12.87
C SER A 147 -8.65 -13.43 11.41
N LEU A 148 -7.49 -12.84 11.16
CA LEU A 148 -6.96 -12.55 9.83
C LEU A 148 -5.75 -13.43 9.52
N ALA A 149 -5.63 -13.78 8.26
CA ALA A 149 -4.43 -14.40 7.71
C ALA A 149 -4.04 -13.71 6.41
N ILE A 150 -2.77 -13.77 6.07
CA ILE A 150 -2.25 -13.29 4.80
C ILE A 150 -1.93 -14.46 3.86
N ALA A 151 -2.05 -14.20 2.57
CA ALA A 151 -1.51 -15.05 1.52
C ALA A 151 -0.69 -14.19 0.57
N GLN A 152 0.42 -14.75 0.07
CA GLN A 152 1.38 -14.05 -0.77
C GLN A 152 1.31 -14.60 -2.19
N PHE A 153 1.63 -13.75 -3.15
CA PHE A 153 1.77 -14.19 -4.53
C PHE A 153 3.10 -14.91 -4.74
N ASN A 154 3.09 -15.84 -5.70
CA ASN A 154 4.33 -16.44 -6.18
C ASN A 154 5.29 -15.33 -6.64
N PRO A 155 6.60 -15.37 -6.31
CA PRO A 155 7.58 -14.36 -6.71
C PRO A 155 7.67 -14.08 -8.22
N ALA A 156 7.19 -15.01 -9.07
CA ALA A 156 7.10 -14.80 -10.52
C ALA A 156 5.92 -13.90 -10.93
N VAL A 157 4.99 -13.61 -10.01
CA VAL A 157 3.84 -12.74 -10.25
C VAL A 157 4.22 -11.30 -9.91
N ASN A 158 4.10 -10.39 -10.88
CA ASN A 158 4.34 -8.98 -10.64
C ASN A 158 3.11 -8.32 -10.00
N ALA A 159 2.91 -8.56 -8.70
CA ALA A 159 1.86 -7.96 -7.88
C ALA A 159 2.48 -6.95 -6.91
N SER A 160 3.04 -5.87 -7.44
CA SER A 160 3.79 -4.90 -6.65
C SER A 160 3.51 -3.47 -7.09
N ARG A 161 3.93 -2.52 -6.28
CA ARG A 161 3.95 -1.08 -6.59
C ARG A 161 5.26 -0.45 -6.15
N THR A 162 5.66 0.63 -6.82
CA THR A 162 6.81 1.43 -6.41
C THR A 162 6.31 2.66 -5.65
N ILE A 163 6.85 2.87 -4.46
CA ILE A 163 6.63 4.08 -3.66
C ILE A 163 7.78 5.04 -3.90
N GLY A 164 7.46 6.31 -4.06
CA GLY A 164 8.43 7.38 -4.26
C GLY A 164 8.04 8.66 -3.57
N LEU A 165 8.99 9.59 -3.54
CA LEU A 165 8.76 10.98 -3.18
C LEU A 165 8.51 11.80 -4.43
N VAL A 166 7.53 12.68 -4.34
CA VAL A 166 7.15 13.60 -5.42
C VAL A 166 7.20 15.02 -4.89
N TYR A 167 7.84 15.93 -5.63
CA TYR A 167 7.98 17.33 -5.25
C TYR A 167 8.09 18.24 -6.47
N ARG A 168 7.94 19.57 -6.29
CA ARG A 168 8.08 20.53 -7.38
C ARG A 168 9.51 20.63 -7.88
N GLY A 169 9.72 20.60 -9.19
CA GLY A 169 11.03 20.78 -9.81
C GLY A 169 11.69 22.16 -9.53
N SER A 170 10.93 23.14 -9.07
CA SER A 170 11.40 24.49 -8.71
C SER A 170 11.97 24.61 -7.27
N THR A 171 11.93 23.54 -6.47
CA THR A 171 12.45 23.57 -5.10
C THR A 171 13.97 23.60 -5.05
N SER A 172 14.53 24.26 -4.03
CA SER A 172 15.95 24.19 -3.69
C SER A 172 16.27 23.13 -2.61
N ARG A 173 15.24 22.41 -2.08
CA ARG A 173 15.37 21.48 -0.94
C ARG A 173 15.61 20.03 -1.38
N THR A 174 16.23 19.81 -2.53
CA THR A 174 16.41 18.47 -3.12
C THR A 174 17.22 17.52 -2.23
N ASP A 175 18.30 18.02 -1.59
CA ASP A 175 19.16 17.20 -0.73
C ASP A 175 18.45 16.80 0.57
N GLU A 176 17.63 17.71 1.11
CA GLU A 176 16.79 17.42 2.27
C GLU A 176 15.76 16.34 1.95
N PHE A 177 15.12 16.42 0.78
CA PHE A 177 14.15 15.41 0.33
C PHE A 177 14.80 14.06 0.04
N ALA A 178 16.02 14.04 -0.49
CA ALA A 178 16.78 12.82 -0.68
C ALA A 178 17.12 12.15 0.68
N THR A 179 17.53 12.94 1.67
CA THR A 179 17.77 12.48 3.04
C THR A 179 16.49 11.89 3.64
N PHE A 180 15.37 12.60 3.51
CA PHE A 180 14.07 12.15 3.99
C PHE A 180 13.65 10.83 3.31
N GLY A 181 13.88 10.69 2.01
CA GLY A 181 13.66 9.45 1.25
C GLY A 181 14.44 8.27 1.79
N THR A 182 15.69 8.48 2.17
CA THR A 182 16.53 7.44 2.80
C THR A 182 15.93 6.97 4.13
N LEU A 183 15.42 7.89 4.96
CA LEU A 183 14.77 7.55 6.23
C LEU A 183 13.47 6.77 6.03
N ILE A 184 12.67 7.15 5.02
CA ILE A 184 11.44 6.41 4.68
C ILE A 184 11.78 4.99 4.21
N THR A 185 12.77 4.84 3.33
CA THR A 185 13.20 3.52 2.84
C THR A 185 13.67 2.62 3.98
N ARG A 186 14.44 3.16 4.92
CA ARG A 186 14.86 2.42 6.13
C ARG A 186 13.66 2.04 7.01
N ALA A 187 12.73 2.98 7.25
CA ALA A 187 11.52 2.69 8.00
C ALA A 187 10.68 1.59 7.35
N TYR A 188 10.58 1.58 6.02
CA TYR A 188 9.93 0.50 5.29
C TYR A 188 10.62 -0.84 5.53
N GLN A 189 11.95 -0.91 5.38
CA GLN A 189 12.72 -2.14 5.59
C GLN A 189 12.54 -2.69 7.01
N ASP A 190 12.56 -1.81 8.01
CA ASP A 190 12.33 -2.17 9.40
C ASP A 190 10.90 -2.72 9.62
N SER A 191 9.90 -2.11 8.97
CA SER A 191 8.48 -2.50 9.12
C SER A 191 8.15 -3.87 8.55
N ILE A 192 8.82 -4.28 7.47
CA ILE A 192 8.58 -5.58 6.82
C ILE A 192 9.44 -6.71 7.39
N ALA A 193 10.48 -6.40 8.16
CA ALA A 193 11.44 -7.39 8.67
C ALA A 193 10.77 -8.50 9.50
N ASP A 194 9.68 -8.19 10.21
CA ASP A 194 8.92 -9.14 11.01
C ASP A 194 7.84 -9.90 10.21
N VAL A 195 7.39 -9.33 9.09
CA VAL A 195 6.36 -9.94 8.22
C VAL A 195 6.97 -10.98 7.27
N VAL A 196 8.20 -10.75 6.82
CA VAL A 196 8.90 -11.59 5.84
C VAL A 196 9.68 -12.75 6.49
N LYS A 197 9.72 -12.82 7.83
CA LYS A 197 10.37 -13.96 8.50
C LYS A 197 9.71 -15.28 8.06
N PRO A 198 10.47 -16.24 7.50
CA PRO A 198 9.93 -17.55 7.21
C PRO A 198 9.41 -18.14 8.53
N ALA A 199 8.20 -18.71 8.49
CA ALA A 199 7.66 -19.43 9.64
C ALA A 199 8.72 -20.44 10.08
N THR A 200 9.36 -20.19 11.23
CA THR A 200 10.33 -21.11 11.81
C THR A 200 9.54 -22.40 12.08
N LEU A 201 9.86 -23.47 11.35
CA LEU A 201 9.32 -24.78 11.56
C LEU A 201 9.46 -25.09 13.05
N ALA A 202 8.33 -25.07 13.74
CA ALA A 202 8.25 -25.62 15.09
C ALA A 202 8.50 -27.11 14.97
N SER A 203 9.65 -27.51 15.45
CA SER A 203 10.10 -28.91 15.57
C SER A 203 9.29 -29.66 16.59
#